data_e1ce0588ce93424a569ac0e9c73add36
#
_entry.id   e1ce0588ce93424a569ac0e9c73add36
#
_cell.length_a   1.000
_cell.length_b   1.000
_cell.length_c   1.000
_cell.angle_alpha   90.00
_cell.angle_beta   90.00
_cell.angle_gamma   90.00
#
_symmetry.space_group_name_H-M   'P 1'
#
loop_
_entity.id
_entity.type
_entity.pdbx_description
1 polymer ?
#
loop_
_entity_poly.entity_id
_entity_poly.type
_entity_poly.pdbx_seq_one_letter_code
_entity_poly.pdbx_strand_id
1 'polypeptide(L)'
;MKQILTYLLFILILLPLKAEEKIYTVDNIPKVHLKNKMQYVCNPAGILSQQACDEIDAMLYALEQQTGIETVVAIVPSIGDKDCFEFSHQLLKQWGVGKKGKDNGLVILLVTDQRCIQFYTGYGLEGILPDAICKRIQMQEMIPYLKKGEWNQGMLAGVKAVCQRLDGSMVNDDEGRGEEGISVSMLLVVILGFITIAGVVGILAVRASTRCPKCGKHQLQRSSTKLISNRNGVKTEDIIYTCRNCGHTVVRRQQSYDDNYRGRGGGGPFIGGFGGGSFGSGGGGGFSGGSFGGGSGGGGGAGSRF
;
A
#
# COMPACT_ATOMS: atom_id res chain seq x y z
N MET A 1 17.20 -60.53 -22.83
CA MET A 1 15.82 -60.01 -22.84
C MET A 1 15.25 -59.78 -21.44
N LYS A 2 15.31 -60.75 -20.52
CA LYS A 2 14.78 -60.59 -19.14
C LYS A 2 15.40 -59.42 -18.37
N GLN A 3 16.72 -59.18 -18.47
CA GLN A 3 17.39 -58.07 -17.77
C GLN A 3 17.02 -56.69 -18.32
N ILE A 4 16.79 -56.55 -19.59
CA ILE A 4 16.34 -55.30 -20.21
C ILE A 4 14.90 -54.95 -19.77
N LEU A 5 14.05 -55.96 -19.62
CA LEU A 5 12.67 -55.77 -19.14
C LEU A 5 12.64 -55.35 -17.68
N THR A 6 13.55 -55.86 -16.83
CA THR A 6 13.67 -55.42 -15.41
C THR A 6 14.17 -53.98 -15.30
N TYR A 7 15.11 -53.54 -16.15
CA TYR A 7 15.57 -52.15 -16.17
C TYR A 7 14.47 -51.18 -16.67
N LEU A 8 13.70 -51.59 -17.67
CA LEU A 8 12.58 -50.82 -18.19
C LEU A 8 11.46 -50.66 -17.16
N LEU A 9 11.18 -51.72 -16.38
CA LEU A 9 10.23 -51.69 -15.27
C LEU A 9 10.69 -50.78 -14.14
N PHE A 10 12.02 -50.80 -13.82
CA PHE A 10 12.62 -49.94 -12.79
C PHE A 10 12.59 -48.45 -13.17
N ILE A 11 12.82 -48.13 -14.46
CA ILE A 11 12.76 -46.80 -14.99
C ILE A 11 11.29 -46.26 -14.98
N LEU A 12 10.30 -47.10 -15.22
CA LEU A 12 8.88 -46.73 -15.17
C LEU A 12 8.39 -46.38 -13.77
N ILE A 13 8.99 -46.98 -12.72
CA ILE A 13 8.69 -46.71 -11.30
C ILE A 13 9.30 -45.38 -10.84
N LEU A 14 10.36 -44.89 -11.52
CA LEU A 14 11.03 -43.61 -11.21
C LEU A 14 10.42 -42.39 -11.88
N LEU A 15 9.36 -42.54 -12.70
CA LEU A 15 8.63 -41.42 -13.23
C LEU A 15 7.90 -40.72 -12.06
N PRO A 16 8.22 -39.43 -11.75
CA PRO A 16 7.49 -38.73 -10.71
C PRO A 16 6.01 -38.65 -11.13
N LEU A 17 5.14 -39.32 -10.37
CA LEU A 17 3.71 -39.03 -10.47
C LEU A 17 3.56 -37.57 -10.10
N LYS A 18 3.34 -36.69 -11.10
CA LYS A 18 2.83 -35.35 -10.83
C LYS A 18 1.46 -35.55 -10.19
N ALA A 19 1.39 -35.41 -8.88
CA ALA A 19 0.11 -35.27 -8.21
C ALA A 19 -0.56 -34.04 -8.80
N GLU A 20 -1.73 -34.22 -9.39
CA GLU A 20 -2.57 -33.15 -9.92
C GLU A 20 -2.93 -32.26 -8.74
N GLU A 21 -2.40 -31.05 -8.70
CA GLU A 21 -2.61 -30.11 -7.61
C GLU A 21 -4.09 -29.73 -7.59
N LYS A 22 -4.78 -30.11 -6.53
CA LYS A 22 -6.22 -29.87 -6.38
C LYS A 22 -6.49 -28.37 -6.32
N ILE A 23 -7.21 -27.86 -7.29
CA ILE A 23 -7.68 -26.47 -7.34
C ILE A 23 -8.87 -26.32 -6.40
N TYR A 24 -8.78 -25.35 -5.49
CA TYR A 24 -9.84 -25.01 -4.57
C TYR A 24 -10.68 -23.85 -5.09
N THR A 25 -11.98 -23.95 -4.90
CA THR A 25 -12.97 -22.91 -5.20
C THR A 25 -13.74 -22.58 -3.93
N VAL A 26 -14.41 -21.45 -3.87
CA VAL A 26 -15.21 -21.04 -2.69
C VAL A 26 -16.30 -22.08 -2.37
N ASP A 27 -16.77 -22.81 -3.39
CA ASP A 27 -17.81 -23.83 -3.22
C ASP A 27 -17.27 -25.17 -2.69
N ASN A 28 -16.02 -25.53 -3.02
CA ASN A 28 -15.44 -26.82 -2.63
C ASN A 28 -14.53 -26.76 -1.41
N ILE A 29 -14.20 -25.56 -0.90
CA ILE A 29 -13.51 -25.41 0.38
C ILE A 29 -14.43 -25.85 1.51
N PRO A 30 -13.99 -26.73 2.45
CA PRO A 30 -14.79 -27.18 3.57
C PRO A 30 -15.17 -26.04 4.50
N LYS A 31 -16.47 -25.86 4.74
CA LYS A 31 -16.99 -24.91 5.73
C LYS A 31 -16.87 -25.50 7.13
N VAL A 32 -15.67 -25.45 7.71
CA VAL A 32 -15.37 -26.12 8.99
C VAL A 32 -16.18 -25.57 10.14
N HIS A 33 -16.41 -24.27 10.20
CA HIS A 33 -17.19 -23.60 11.24
C HIS A 33 -18.66 -24.04 11.29
N LEU A 34 -19.24 -24.48 10.15
CA LEU A 34 -20.59 -25.03 10.12
C LEU A 34 -20.70 -26.40 10.84
N LYS A 35 -19.59 -27.15 10.88
CA LYS A 35 -19.53 -28.47 11.52
C LYS A 35 -19.14 -28.35 12.98
N ASN A 36 -18.24 -27.44 13.30
CA ASN A 36 -17.75 -27.17 14.63
C ASN A 36 -17.51 -25.67 14.82
N LYS A 37 -18.27 -25.04 15.71
CA LYS A 37 -18.19 -23.60 15.99
C LYS A 37 -16.86 -23.14 16.58
N MET A 38 -16.05 -24.07 17.04
CA MET A 38 -14.70 -23.78 17.57
C MET A 38 -13.60 -23.91 16.50
N GLN A 39 -13.96 -24.21 15.24
CA GLN A 39 -13.03 -24.36 14.14
C GLN A 39 -13.16 -23.16 13.17
N TYR A 40 -12.09 -22.44 13.01
CA TYR A 40 -11.95 -21.27 12.15
C TYR A 40 -11.00 -21.53 10.99
N VAL A 41 -10.08 -22.54 11.16
CA VAL A 41 -9.03 -22.86 10.20
C VAL A 41 -9.51 -23.94 9.24
N CYS A 42 -9.59 -23.57 7.97
CA CYS A 42 -9.82 -24.48 6.86
C CYS A 42 -8.49 -24.82 6.19
N ASN A 43 -7.95 -26.00 6.48
CA ASN A 43 -6.65 -26.52 6.00
C ASN A 43 -6.82 -27.88 5.30
N PRO A 44 -7.56 -27.96 4.17
CA PRO A 44 -7.96 -29.23 3.57
C PRO A 44 -6.81 -30.02 2.96
N ALA A 45 -5.68 -29.39 2.69
CA ALA A 45 -4.48 -30.01 2.12
C ALA A 45 -3.39 -30.32 3.18
N GLY A 46 -3.64 -30.01 4.46
CA GLY A 46 -2.69 -30.28 5.53
C GLY A 46 -1.39 -29.46 5.44
N ILE A 47 -1.47 -28.23 4.91
CA ILE A 47 -0.31 -27.32 4.79
C ILE A 47 0.21 -26.93 6.16
N LEU A 48 -0.69 -26.62 7.09
CA LEU A 48 -0.36 -26.42 8.51
C LEU A 48 -0.44 -27.76 9.27
N SER A 49 0.35 -27.86 10.32
CA SER A 49 0.21 -28.97 11.29
C SER A 49 -1.11 -28.82 12.07
N GLN A 50 -1.63 -29.94 12.58
CA GLN A 50 -2.84 -29.94 13.40
C GLN A 50 -2.66 -29.04 14.64
N GLN A 51 -1.48 -29.11 15.29
CA GLN A 51 -1.17 -28.29 16.44
C GLN A 51 -1.29 -26.78 16.12
N ALA A 52 -0.75 -26.33 14.98
CA ALA A 52 -0.86 -24.92 14.57
C ALA A 52 -2.33 -24.52 14.29
N CYS A 53 -3.10 -25.40 13.68
CA CYS A 53 -4.53 -25.18 13.47
C CYS A 53 -5.27 -25.02 14.81
N ASP A 54 -5.02 -25.92 15.78
CA ASP A 54 -5.66 -25.90 17.10
C ASP A 54 -5.29 -24.62 17.89
N GLU A 55 -4.05 -24.17 17.82
CA GLU A 55 -3.61 -22.91 18.43
C GLU A 55 -4.29 -21.70 17.80
N ILE A 56 -4.40 -21.67 16.48
CA ILE A 56 -5.10 -20.59 15.76
C ILE A 56 -6.59 -20.60 16.11
N ASP A 57 -7.23 -21.77 16.10
CA ASP A 57 -8.64 -21.93 16.45
C ASP A 57 -8.92 -21.42 17.86
N ALA A 58 -8.05 -21.75 18.83
CA ALA A 58 -8.18 -21.29 20.21
C ALA A 58 -8.07 -19.75 20.32
N MET A 59 -7.14 -19.13 19.62
CA MET A 59 -6.98 -17.66 19.59
C MET A 59 -8.22 -16.98 18.98
N LEU A 60 -8.71 -17.48 17.85
CA LEU A 60 -9.86 -16.91 17.16
C LEU A 60 -11.17 -17.13 17.92
N TYR A 61 -11.32 -18.28 18.60
CA TYR A 61 -12.45 -18.52 19.49
C TYR A 61 -12.47 -17.51 20.65
N ALA A 62 -11.34 -17.29 21.31
CA ALA A 62 -11.23 -16.30 22.37
C ALA A 62 -11.56 -14.89 21.87
N LEU A 63 -11.05 -14.50 20.70
CA LEU A 63 -11.34 -13.22 20.05
C LEU A 63 -12.84 -13.05 19.79
N GLU A 64 -13.49 -14.05 19.21
CA GLU A 64 -14.93 -13.99 18.93
C GLU A 64 -15.76 -13.86 20.19
N GLN A 65 -15.41 -14.59 21.28
CA GLN A 65 -16.11 -14.48 22.56
C GLN A 65 -15.99 -13.09 23.18
N GLN A 66 -14.86 -12.43 23.03
CA GLN A 66 -14.59 -11.11 23.61
C GLN A 66 -15.19 -9.97 22.76
N THR A 67 -15.06 -10.05 21.45
CA THR A 67 -15.35 -8.93 20.53
C THR A 67 -16.58 -9.19 19.65
N GLY A 68 -16.94 -10.43 19.49
CA GLY A 68 -17.97 -10.89 18.55
C GLY A 68 -17.55 -10.82 17.09
N ILE A 69 -16.26 -10.62 16.79
CA ILE A 69 -15.69 -10.61 15.44
C ILE A 69 -15.67 -12.03 14.90
N GLU A 70 -16.20 -12.23 13.69
CA GLU A 70 -16.21 -13.52 13.02
C GLU A 70 -15.05 -13.61 12.02
N THR A 71 -14.20 -14.64 12.17
CA THR A 71 -13.01 -14.83 11.35
C THR A 71 -13.03 -16.17 10.63
N VAL A 72 -12.49 -16.21 9.43
CA VAL A 72 -12.20 -17.44 8.67
C VAL A 72 -10.76 -17.42 8.21
N VAL A 73 -10.04 -18.51 8.46
CA VAL A 73 -8.68 -18.72 7.96
C VAL A 73 -8.73 -19.85 6.94
N ALA A 74 -8.43 -19.54 5.68
CA ALA A 74 -8.39 -20.52 4.60
C ALA A 74 -6.96 -20.71 4.10
N ILE A 75 -6.47 -21.94 4.12
CA ILE A 75 -5.12 -22.29 3.69
C ILE A 75 -5.24 -23.37 2.61
N VAL A 76 -4.89 -22.99 1.39
CA VAL A 76 -5.04 -23.87 0.22
C VAL A 76 -3.78 -23.85 -0.65
N PRO A 77 -3.47 -24.99 -1.33
CA PRO A 77 -2.32 -25.03 -2.22
C PRO A 77 -2.55 -24.16 -3.49
N SER A 78 -3.74 -24.20 -4.07
CA SER A 78 -4.04 -23.49 -5.32
C SER A 78 -5.49 -23.06 -5.40
N ILE A 79 -5.73 -21.88 -5.98
CA ILE A 79 -7.06 -21.37 -6.36
C ILE A 79 -7.20 -21.23 -7.88
N GLY A 80 -6.28 -21.84 -8.65
CA GLY A 80 -6.18 -21.68 -10.10
C GLY A 80 -5.77 -20.26 -10.48
N ASP A 81 -6.34 -19.77 -11.57
CA ASP A 81 -6.02 -18.44 -12.11
C ASP A 81 -6.74 -17.28 -11.37
N LYS A 82 -7.45 -17.56 -10.28
CA LYS A 82 -8.19 -16.54 -9.54
C LYS A 82 -7.24 -15.64 -8.76
N ASP A 83 -7.62 -14.37 -8.64
CA ASP A 83 -6.92 -13.41 -7.77
C ASP A 83 -7.27 -13.66 -6.30
N CYS A 84 -6.27 -13.54 -5.41
CA CYS A 84 -6.44 -13.77 -3.98
C CYS A 84 -7.43 -12.80 -3.33
N PHE A 85 -7.46 -11.54 -3.76
CA PHE A 85 -8.39 -10.54 -3.24
C PHE A 85 -9.83 -10.91 -3.59
N GLU A 86 -10.08 -11.17 -4.88
CA GLU A 86 -11.41 -11.54 -5.35
C GLU A 86 -11.89 -12.85 -4.72
N PHE A 87 -11.00 -13.83 -4.54
CA PHE A 87 -11.31 -15.08 -3.87
C PHE A 87 -11.71 -14.86 -2.41
N SER A 88 -10.95 -14.03 -1.67
CA SER A 88 -11.24 -13.69 -0.27
C SER A 88 -12.55 -12.93 -0.12
N HIS A 89 -12.84 -11.99 -1.06
CA HIS A 89 -14.11 -11.28 -1.12
C HIS A 89 -15.28 -12.24 -1.32
N GLN A 90 -15.18 -13.13 -2.33
CA GLN A 90 -16.21 -14.13 -2.58
C GLN A 90 -16.41 -15.05 -1.38
N LEU A 91 -15.31 -15.44 -0.70
CA LEU A 91 -15.37 -16.28 0.48
C LEU A 91 -16.14 -15.58 1.61
N LEU A 92 -15.80 -14.33 1.95
CA LEU A 92 -16.50 -13.54 2.95
C LEU A 92 -17.99 -13.42 2.63
N LYS A 93 -18.31 -13.08 1.38
CA LYS A 93 -19.69 -12.85 0.95
C LYS A 93 -20.53 -14.12 0.91
N GLN A 94 -20.02 -15.21 0.32
CA GLN A 94 -20.77 -16.47 0.17
C GLN A 94 -20.91 -17.23 1.48
N TRP A 95 -19.92 -17.12 2.37
CA TRP A 95 -20.02 -17.74 3.69
C TRP A 95 -20.75 -16.84 4.68
N GLY A 96 -20.93 -15.55 4.36
CA GLY A 96 -21.60 -14.57 5.19
C GLY A 96 -20.82 -14.23 6.44
N VAL A 97 -19.48 -14.22 6.37
CA VAL A 97 -18.59 -13.98 7.51
C VAL A 97 -18.80 -12.57 8.05
N GLY A 98 -19.06 -12.45 9.34
CA GLY A 98 -19.40 -11.21 10.02
C GLY A 98 -20.90 -11.07 10.32
N LYS A 99 -21.23 -10.35 11.38
CA LYS A 99 -22.61 -10.15 11.84
C LYS A 99 -23.30 -9.07 11.03
N LYS A 100 -24.53 -9.34 10.59
CA LYS A 100 -25.36 -8.40 9.85
C LYS A 100 -25.51 -7.07 10.62
N GLY A 101 -25.21 -5.96 9.96
CA GLY A 101 -25.27 -4.62 10.52
C GLY A 101 -24.09 -4.24 11.40
N LYS A 102 -23.19 -5.18 11.72
CA LYS A 102 -21.88 -4.91 12.33
C LYS A 102 -20.76 -4.98 11.31
N ASP A 103 -20.93 -5.78 10.26
CA ASP A 103 -19.97 -5.99 9.16
C ASP A 103 -18.55 -6.30 9.66
N ASN A 104 -18.46 -7.07 10.76
CA ASN A 104 -17.25 -7.35 11.53
C ASN A 104 -16.65 -8.72 11.18
N GLY A 105 -16.65 -9.05 9.89
CA GLY A 105 -16.05 -10.27 9.35
C GLY A 105 -14.60 -10.06 8.93
N LEU A 106 -13.78 -11.11 9.08
CA LEU A 106 -12.40 -11.15 8.62
C LEU A 106 -12.13 -12.47 7.90
N VAL A 107 -11.56 -12.39 6.71
CA VAL A 107 -11.01 -13.55 5.99
C VAL A 107 -9.49 -13.41 5.91
N ILE A 108 -8.77 -14.46 6.31
CA ILE A 108 -7.33 -14.60 6.14
C ILE A 108 -7.11 -15.77 5.18
N LEU A 109 -6.60 -15.49 3.99
CA LEU A 109 -6.35 -16.49 2.94
C LEU A 109 -4.85 -16.63 2.69
N LEU A 110 -4.35 -17.87 2.78
CA LEU A 110 -3.01 -18.24 2.33
C LEU A 110 -3.13 -19.16 1.12
N VAL A 111 -2.52 -18.79 0.01
CA VAL A 111 -2.41 -19.59 -1.23
C VAL A 111 -0.94 -19.85 -1.50
N THR A 112 -0.53 -21.11 -1.45
CA THR A 112 0.91 -21.44 -1.46
C THR A 112 1.54 -21.45 -2.85
N ASP A 113 0.82 -21.83 -3.91
CA ASP A 113 1.31 -21.79 -5.30
C ASP A 113 1.54 -20.36 -5.78
N GLN A 114 0.60 -19.45 -5.48
CA GLN A 114 0.70 -18.04 -5.83
C GLN A 114 1.56 -17.24 -4.84
N ARG A 115 2.03 -17.90 -3.74
CA ARG A 115 2.75 -17.26 -2.64
C ARG A 115 2.05 -15.99 -2.16
N CYS A 116 0.75 -16.11 -1.92
CA CYS A 116 -0.12 -14.99 -1.59
C CYS A 116 -0.68 -15.16 -0.20
N ILE A 117 -0.59 -14.09 0.62
CA ILE A 117 -1.35 -13.92 1.86
C ILE A 117 -2.29 -12.74 1.67
N GLN A 118 -3.58 -12.94 1.88
CA GLN A 118 -4.61 -11.91 1.73
C GLN A 118 -5.45 -11.82 3.00
N PHE A 119 -5.61 -10.60 3.52
CA PHE A 119 -6.62 -10.26 4.52
C PHE A 119 -7.75 -9.52 3.82
N TYR A 120 -8.97 -9.88 4.12
CA TYR A 120 -10.17 -9.21 3.64
C TYR A 120 -11.05 -8.86 4.83
N THR A 121 -11.28 -7.58 5.06
CA THR A 121 -12.01 -7.05 6.21
C THR A 121 -13.41 -6.57 5.83
N GLY A 122 -14.39 -6.83 6.70
CA GLY A 122 -15.67 -6.16 6.61
C GLY A 122 -15.58 -4.70 7.06
N TYR A 123 -16.55 -3.88 6.67
CA TYR A 123 -16.59 -2.44 6.99
C TYR A 123 -16.44 -2.11 8.47
N GLY A 124 -17.02 -2.95 9.35
CA GLY A 124 -16.96 -2.74 10.80
C GLY A 124 -15.57 -2.89 11.40
N LEU A 125 -14.61 -3.44 10.64
CA LEU A 125 -13.23 -3.62 11.09
C LEU A 125 -12.27 -2.54 10.54
N GLU A 126 -12.67 -1.75 9.56
CA GLU A 126 -11.78 -0.77 8.91
C GLU A 126 -11.22 0.28 9.87
N GLY A 127 -11.96 0.62 10.93
CA GLY A 127 -11.50 1.55 11.97
C GLY A 127 -10.40 1.00 12.87
N ILE A 128 -10.36 -0.35 13.08
CA ILE A 128 -9.43 -1.00 13.99
C ILE A 128 -8.33 -1.72 13.20
N LEU A 129 -8.69 -2.35 12.10
CA LEU A 129 -7.82 -3.13 11.22
C LEU A 129 -7.86 -2.60 9.77
N PRO A 130 -7.44 -1.35 9.52
CA PRO A 130 -7.37 -0.80 8.18
C PRO A 130 -6.30 -1.49 7.33
N ASP A 131 -6.36 -1.32 6.01
CA ASP A 131 -5.46 -1.94 5.02
C ASP A 131 -3.98 -1.75 5.35
N ALA A 132 -3.60 -0.56 5.82
CA ALA A 132 -2.22 -0.24 6.20
C ALA A 132 -1.73 -1.12 7.36
N ILE A 133 -2.58 -1.36 8.36
CA ILE A 133 -2.27 -2.25 9.49
C ILE A 133 -2.24 -3.71 9.03
N CYS A 134 -3.22 -4.15 8.21
CA CYS A 134 -3.19 -5.48 7.59
C CYS A 134 -1.86 -5.71 6.87
N LYS A 135 -1.45 -4.75 6.04
CA LYS A 135 -0.20 -4.82 5.29
C LYS A 135 1.02 -4.86 6.21
N ARG A 136 1.04 -4.06 7.28
CA ARG A 136 2.11 -4.05 8.27
C ARG A 136 2.26 -5.41 8.93
N ILE A 137 1.17 -6.00 9.43
CA ILE A 137 1.17 -7.33 10.05
C ILE A 137 1.72 -8.38 9.07
N GLN A 138 1.24 -8.38 7.83
CA GLN A 138 1.74 -9.30 6.82
C GLN A 138 3.25 -9.16 6.62
N MET A 139 3.75 -7.92 6.45
CA MET A 139 5.16 -7.66 6.14
C MET A 139 6.09 -7.96 7.31
N GLN A 140 5.68 -7.65 8.55
CA GLN A 140 6.53 -7.76 9.73
C GLN A 140 6.44 -9.13 10.39
N GLU A 141 5.21 -9.69 10.51
CA GLU A 141 4.97 -10.89 11.30
C GLU A 141 4.86 -12.18 10.46
N MET A 142 4.40 -12.08 9.20
CA MET A 142 4.12 -13.27 8.39
C MET A 142 5.18 -13.55 7.32
N ILE A 143 5.47 -12.58 6.47
CA ILE A 143 6.32 -12.74 5.28
C ILE A 143 7.73 -13.25 5.59
N PRO A 144 8.41 -12.85 6.69
CA PRO A 144 9.73 -13.39 7.02
C PRO A 144 9.76 -14.91 7.16
N TYR A 145 8.68 -15.51 7.65
CA TYR A 145 8.50 -16.96 7.77
C TYR A 145 8.00 -17.59 6.47
N LEU A 146 6.94 -16.98 5.88
CA LEU A 146 6.31 -17.52 4.67
C LEU A 146 7.27 -17.62 3.48
N LYS A 147 8.23 -16.68 3.35
CA LYS A 147 9.30 -16.73 2.34
C LYS A 147 10.17 -17.97 2.46
N LYS A 148 10.36 -18.49 3.67
CA LYS A 148 11.15 -19.68 3.95
C LYS A 148 10.32 -20.97 3.87
N GLY A 149 9.01 -20.87 3.65
CA GLY A 149 8.10 -22.02 3.70
C GLY A 149 7.72 -22.44 5.13
N GLU A 150 8.02 -21.62 6.13
CA GLU A 150 7.69 -21.86 7.54
C GLU A 150 6.22 -21.48 7.79
N TRP A 151 5.28 -22.22 7.15
CA TRP A 151 3.86 -21.88 7.10
C TRP A 151 3.22 -21.79 8.49
N ASN A 152 3.53 -22.74 9.38
CA ASN A 152 2.99 -22.76 10.75
C ASN A 152 3.33 -21.48 11.50
N GLN A 153 4.62 -21.12 11.50
CA GLN A 153 5.12 -19.95 12.25
C GLN A 153 4.56 -18.65 11.68
N GLY A 154 4.57 -18.53 10.34
CA GLY A 154 4.04 -17.34 9.68
C GLY A 154 2.55 -17.12 9.95
N MET A 155 1.74 -18.18 9.91
CA MET A 155 0.30 -18.08 10.20
C MET A 155 0.03 -17.82 11.67
N LEU A 156 0.72 -18.51 12.59
CA LEU A 156 0.59 -18.28 14.03
C LEU A 156 0.95 -16.85 14.43
N ALA A 157 2.11 -16.36 13.96
CA ALA A 157 2.55 -14.99 14.25
C ALA A 157 1.56 -13.94 13.72
N GLY A 158 1.10 -14.11 12.47
CA GLY A 158 0.15 -13.20 11.87
C GLY A 158 -1.21 -13.17 12.54
N VAL A 159 -1.80 -14.35 12.84
CA VAL A 159 -3.08 -14.43 13.53
C VAL A 159 -2.98 -13.87 14.94
N LYS A 160 -1.89 -14.17 15.66
CA LYS A 160 -1.64 -13.58 16.98
C LYS A 160 -1.62 -12.05 16.93
N ALA A 161 -0.89 -11.45 15.98
CA ALA A 161 -0.84 -10.00 15.81
C ALA A 161 -2.21 -9.41 15.44
N VAL A 162 -2.99 -10.11 14.61
CA VAL A 162 -4.38 -9.72 14.28
C VAL A 162 -5.25 -9.74 15.53
N CYS A 163 -5.20 -10.81 16.34
CA CYS A 163 -5.96 -10.90 17.58
C CYS A 163 -5.62 -9.77 18.54
N GLN A 164 -4.33 -9.53 18.77
CA GLN A 164 -3.85 -8.44 19.64
C GLN A 164 -4.29 -7.05 19.16
N ARG A 165 -4.40 -6.85 17.85
CA ARG A 165 -4.93 -5.60 17.31
C ARG A 165 -6.42 -5.45 17.53
N LEU A 166 -7.17 -6.54 17.35
CA LEU A 166 -8.63 -6.54 17.43
C LEU A 166 -9.17 -6.58 18.86
N ASP A 167 -8.44 -7.15 19.83
CA ASP A 167 -8.78 -7.13 21.25
C ASP A 167 -8.32 -5.85 21.98
N GLY A 168 -7.60 -4.96 21.27
CA GLY A 168 -7.11 -3.70 21.77
C GLY A 168 -5.79 -3.80 22.57
N SER A 169 -5.20 -4.99 22.73
CA SER A 169 -3.95 -5.16 23.48
C SER A 169 -2.73 -4.55 22.78
N MET A 170 -2.75 -4.43 21.43
CA MET A 170 -1.70 -3.75 20.66
C MET A 170 -1.74 -2.20 20.72
N VAL A 171 -2.82 -1.60 21.23
CA VAL A 171 -2.93 -0.13 21.25
C VAL A 171 -1.88 0.50 22.16
N ASN A 172 -1.38 -0.22 23.17
CA ASN A 172 -0.36 0.25 24.08
C ASN A 172 1.09 0.12 23.53
N ASP A 173 1.30 -0.70 22.48
CA ASP A 173 2.63 -0.90 21.90
C ASP A 173 2.91 0.04 20.70
N ASP A 174 1.86 0.57 20.04
CA ASP A 174 2.01 1.52 18.92
C ASP A 174 2.43 2.93 19.37
N GLU A 175 2.17 3.31 20.63
CA GLU A 175 2.70 4.56 21.19
C GLU A 175 4.22 4.47 21.53
N GLY A 176 4.76 3.25 21.62
CA GLY A 176 6.18 3.04 21.97
C GLY A 176 7.09 2.66 20.79
N ARG A 177 6.52 2.16 19.68
CA ARG A 177 7.23 1.98 18.41
C ARG A 177 6.84 3.11 17.47
N GLY A 178 7.24 4.33 17.84
CA GLY A 178 7.28 5.42 16.88
C GLY A 178 8.01 4.91 15.64
N GLU A 179 7.40 5.13 14.47
CA GLU A 179 8.18 5.25 13.26
C GLU A 179 9.52 5.86 13.66
N GLU A 180 10.64 5.37 13.15
CA GLU A 180 11.86 6.18 13.07
C GLU A 180 11.54 7.38 12.15
N GLY A 181 10.54 8.14 12.53
CA GLY A 181 10.24 9.45 12.02
C GLY A 181 11.47 10.27 12.40
N ILE A 182 12.11 10.84 11.39
CA ILE A 182 13.15 11.84 11.52
C ILE A 182 12.80 12.67 12.75
N SER A 183 13.59 12.56 13.82
CA SER A 183 13.28 13.24 15.07
C SER A 183 13.04 14.72 14.77
N VAL A 184 12.08 15.35 15.43
CA VAL A 184 11.73 16.76 15.19
C VAL A 184 12.99 17.64 15.22
N SER A 185 13.97 17.28 16.05
CA SER A 185 15.29 17.93 16.09
C SER A 185 16.07 17.73 14.79
N MET A 186 16.05 16.54 14.19
CA MET A 186 16.71 16.27 12.91
C MET A 186 16.01 16.99 11.75
N LEU A 187 14.68 17.05 11.77
CA LEU A 187 13.89 17.81 10.80
C LEU A 187 14.18 19.31 10.88
N LEU A 188 14.32 19.87 12.09
CA LEU A 188 14.71 21.26 12.31
C LEU A 188 16.14 21.55 11.81
N VAL A 189 17.10 20.65 12.03
CA VAL A 189 18.46 20.78 11.50
C VAL A 189 18.48 20.78 9.98
N VAL A 190 17.71 19.90 9.34
CA VAL A 190 17.57 19.85 7.87
C VAL A 190 16.96 21.14 7.33
N ILE A 191 15.87 21.62 7.95
CA ILE A 191 15.21 22.88 7.52
C ILE A 191 16.16 24.08 7.70
N LEU A 192 16.86 24.19 8.84
CA LEU A 192 17.86 25.24 9.05
C LEU A 192 19.01 25.15 8.03
N GLY A 193 19.45 23.92 7.69
CA GLY A 193 20.43 23.68 6.64
C GLY A 193 19.95 24.20 5.27
N PHE A 194 18.71 23.91 4.89
CA PHE A 194 18.15 24.42 3.64
C PHE A 194 18.02 25.95 3.62
N ILE A 195 17.58 26.56 4.73
CA ILE A 195 17.46 28.03 4.85
C ILE A 195 18.84 28.69 4.72
N THR A 196 19.87 28.14 5.38
CA THR A 196 21.23 28.70 5.30
C THR A 196 21.81 28.56 3.90
N ILE A 197 21.66 27.41 3.24
CA ILE A 197 22.10 27.18 1.86
C ILE A 197 21.39 28.14 0.92
N ALA A 198 20.06 28.24 1.01
CA ALA A 198 19.26 29.16 0.18
C ALA A 198 19.68 30.63 0.40
N GLY A 199 19.95 31.02 1.65
CA GLY A 199 20.46 32.34 1.98
C GLY A 199 21.82 32.63 1.35
N VAL A 200 22.77 31.70 1.46
CA VAL A 200 24.10 31.83 0.84
C VAL A 200 23.99 31.92 -0.69
N VAL A 201 23.21 31.03 -1.32
CA VAL A 201 22.98 31.05 -2.76
C VAL A 201 22.34 32.37 -3.19
N GLY A 202 21.35 32.86 -2.44
CA GLY A 202 20.73 34.15 -2.69
C GLY A 202 21.73 35.32 -2.65
N ILE A 203 22.57 35.38 -1.61
CA ILE A 203 23.63 36.41 -1.48
C ILE A 203 24.63 36.33 -2.63
N LEU A 204 25.05 35.11 -3.00
CA LEU A 204 25.99 34.93 -4.13
C LEU A 204 25.34 35.34 -5.45
N ALA A 205 24.08 35.01 -5.70
CA ALA A 205 23.33 35.40 -6.88
C ALA A 205 23.20 36.95 -7.00
N VAL A 206 22.84 37.60 -5.87
CA VAL A 206 22.77 39.09 -5.85
C VAL A 206 24.15 39.71 -6.11
N ARG A 207 25.19 39.19 -5.48
CA ARG A 207 26.56 39.66 -5.73
C ARG A 207 26.98 39.47 -7.18
N ALA A 208 26.69 38.32 -7.79
CA ALA A 208 26.96 38.05 -9.20
C ALA A 208 26.16 38.96 -10.13
N SER A 209 24.89 39.23 -9.81
CA SER A 209 24.03 40.08 -10.66
C SER A 209 24.38 41.58 -10.62
N THR A 210 24.96 42.05 -9.52
CA THR A 210 25.30 43.46 -9.31
C THR A 210 26.76 43.81 -9.70
N ARG A 211 27.58 42.82 -10.04
CA ARG A 211 29.00 43.02 -10.42
C ARG A 211 29.14 43.64 -11.81
N CYS A 212 29.82 44.77 -11.87
CA CYS A 212 30.14 45.42 -13.16
C CYS A 212 31.24 44.66 -13.90
N PRO A 213 31.04 44.26 -15.17
CA PRO A 213 32.08 43.54 -15.95
C PRO A 213 33.32 44.39 -16.25
N LYS A 214 33.23 45.73 -16.27
CA LYS A 214 34.34 46.61 -16.57
C LYS A 214 35.21 46.95 -15.37
N CYS A 215 34.61 47.28 -14.20
CA CYS A 215 35.36 47.70 -13.02
C CYS A 215 35.36 46.73 -11.86
N GLY A 216 34.64 45.60 -11.96
CA GLY A 216 34.54 44.55 -10.95
C GLY A 216 33.74 44.90 -9.69
N LYS A 217 33.35 46.16 -9.50
CA LYS A 217 32.59 46.61 -8.31
C LYS A 217 31.10 46.24 -8.40
N HIS A 218 30.47 46.01 -7.27
CA HIS A 218 29.04 45.65 -7.14
C HIS A 218 28.17 46.91 -7.11
N GLN A 219 28.16 47.69 -8.21
CA GLN A 219 27.45 48.97 -8.32
C GLN A 219 26.62 49.10 -9.59
N LEU A 220 26.21 47.97 -10.20
CA LEU A 220 25.27 48.00 -11.31
C LEU A 220 23.87 48.29 -10.75
N GLN A 221 23.21 49.31 -11.28
CA GLN A 221 21.83 49.68 -10.99
C GLN A 221 20.98 49.71 -12.22
N ARG A 222 19.71 49.33 -12.09
CA ARG A 222 18.73 49.44 -13.19
C ARG A 222 18.46 50.90 -13.48
N SER A 223 18.75 51.32 -14.68
CA SER A 223 18.60 52.70 -15.14
C SER A 223 17.29 52.89 -15.91
N SER A 224 17.01 52.00 -16.86
CA SER A 224 15.79 52.06 -17.65
C SER A 224 15.38 50.70 -18.18
N THR A 225 14.13 50.58 -18.65
CA THR A 225 13.59 49.37 -19.30
C THR A 225 12.99 49.77 -20.64
N LYS A 226 13.30 49.03 -21.68
CA LYS A 226 12.75 49.24 -23.03
C LYS A 226 11.98 47.97 -23.44
N LEU A 227 10.69 48.11 -23.71
CA LEU A 227 9.88 47.03 -24.27
C LEU A 227 10.30 46.81 -25.74
N ILE A 228 10.67 45.58 -26.07
CA ILE A 228 11.10 45.20 -27.43
C ILE A 228 9.95 44.55 -28.19
N SER A 229 9.22 43.64 -27.52
CA SER A 229 8.12 42.88 -28.14
C SER A 229 7.09 42.46 -27.10
N ASN A 230 5.81 42.46 -27.48
CA ASN A 230 4.73 41.81 -26.74
C ASN A 230 3.95 40.98 -27.76
N ARG A 231 4.23 39.67 -27.85
CA ARG A 231 3.54 38.75 -28.76
C ARG A 231 3.10 37.49 -28.00
N ASN A 232 1.87 37.07 -28.25
CA ASN A 232 1.30 35.85 -27.66
C ASN A 232 1.39 35.78 -26.12
N GLY A 233 1.23 36.90 -25.41
CA GLY A 233 1.32 36.97 -23.97
C GLY A 233 2.76 36.93 -23.41
N VAL A 234 3.78 36.95 -24.26
CA VAL A 234 5.17 37.04 -23.83
C VAL A 234 5.71 38.45 -24.09
N LYS A 235 6.07 39.16 -23.02
CA LYS A 235 6.75 40.46 -23.07
C LYS A 235 8.24 40.22 -23.05
N THR A 236 8.93 40.78 -24.04
CA THR A 236 10.40 40.79 -24.08
C THR A 236 10.86 42.22 -23.83
N GLU A 237 11.64 42.42 -22.78
CA GLU A 237 12.13 43.71 -22.33
C GLU A 237 13.66 43.70 -22.25
N ASP A 238 14.30 44.77 -22.72
CA ASP A 238 15.70 45.05 -22.49
C ASP A 238 15.84 45.96 -21.26
N ILE A 239 16.48 45.44 -20.20
CA ILE A 239 16.75 46.15 -18.95
C ILE A 239 18.17 46.69 -19.05
N ILE A 240 18.30 48.01 -18.97
CA ILE A 240 19.56 48.71 -19.02
C ILE A 240 20.06 48.95 -17.61
N TYR A 241 21.23 48.43 -17.30
CA TYR A 241 21.95 48.66 -16.05
C TYR A 241 23.10 49.59 -16.26
N THR A 242 23.27 50.58 -15.39
CA THR A 242 24.42 51.50 -15.41
C THR A 242 25.21 51.38 -14.11
N CYS A 243 26.54 51.28 -14.24
CA CYS A 243 27.43 51.21 -13.11
C CYS A 243 27.67 52.61 -12.53
N ARG A 244 27.35 52.84 -11.27
CA ARG A 244 27.55 54.12 -10.58
C ARG A 244 29.04 54.52 -10.45
N ASN A 245 29.97 53.55 -10.49
CA ASN A 245 31.37 53.82 -10.31
C ASN A 245 32.11 54.21 -11.63
N CYS A 246 31.77 53.57 -12.76
CA CYS A 246 32.51 53.79 -14.01
C CYS A 246 31.62 54.14 -15.20
N GLY A 247 30.33 54.34 -15.01
CA GLY A 247 29.38 54.71 -16.10
C GLY A 247 29.10 53.62 -17.11
N HIS A 248 29.72 52.44 -16.99
CA HIS A 248 29.53 51.35 -17.97
C HIS A 248 28.10 50.86 -17.96
N THR A 249 27.51 50.69 -19.15
CA THR A 249 26.13 50.20 -19.33
C THR A 249 26.13 48.76 -19.81
N VAL A 250 25.21 47.95 -19.20
CA VAL A 250 24.97 46.56 -19.55
C VAL A 250 23.49 46.37 -19.84
N VAL A 251 23.20 45.82 -21.02
CA VAL A 251 21.80 45.49 -21.39
C VAL A 251 21.55 44.01 -21.15
N ARG A 252 20.49 43.71 -20.40
CA ARG A 252 20.04 42.33 -20.18
C ARG A 252 18.62 42.16 -20.70
N ARG A 253 18.43 41.16 -21.59
CA ARG A 253 17.11 40.82 -22.11
C ARG A 253 16.40 39.90 -21.18
N GLN A 254 15.15 40.24 -20.83
CA GLN A 254 14.27 39.44 -19.99
C GLN A 254 12.96 39.19 -20.72
N GLN A 255 12.45 37.98 -20.57
CA GLN A 255 11.11 37.62 -21.02
C GLN A 255 10.23 37.40 -19.80
N SER A 256 9.03 37.94 -19.79
CA SER A 256 8.00 37.75 -18.77
C SER A 256 6.65 37.45 -19.43
N TYR A 257 5.81 36.71 -18.73
CA TYR A 257 4.45 36.48 -19.20
C TYR A 257 3.56 37.65 -18.76
N ASP A 258 2.63 38.04 -19.65
CA ASP A 258 1.66 39.08 -19.34
C ASP A 258 0.46 38.46 -18.65
N ASP A 259 0.29 38.70 -17.36
CA ASP A 259 -0.79 38.16 -16.53
C ASP A 259 -2.20 38.61 -17.02
N ASN A 260 -2.26 39.66 -17.86
CA ASN A 260 -3.51 40.16 -18.44
C ASN A 260 -3.81 39.58 -19.84
N TYR A 261 -2.96 38.69 -20.36
CA TYR A 261 -3.19 38.07 -21.67
C TYR A 261 -4.26 36.98 -21.60
N ARG A 262 -5.54 37.35 -21.87
CA ARG A 262 -6.62 36.40 -22.14
C ARG A 262 -6.55 35.90 -23.57
N GLY A 263 -5.64 34.96 -23.85
CA GLY A 263 -5.56 34.25 -25.11
C GLY A 263 -6.73 33.26 -25.24
N ARG A 264 -7.48 33.41 -26.30
CA ARG A 264 -8.55 32.49 -26.70
C ARG A 264 -7.91 31.26 -27.33
N GLY A 265 -7.85 30.15 -26.59
CA GLY A 265 -7.60 28.80 -27.14
C GLY A 265 -6.22 28.21 -26.88
N GLY A 266 -6.20 27.05 -26.26
CA GLY A 266 -5.17 26.01 -26.39
C GLY A 266 -4.23 25.82 -25.19
N GLY A 267 -4.49 24.76 -24.45
CA GLY A 267 -3.62 23.89 -23.67
C GLY A 267 -2.22 24.37 -23.27
N GLY A 268 -2.07 24.76 -22.01
CA GLY A 268 -0.75 24.87 -21.39
C GLY A 268 -0.54 23.72 -20.39
N PRO A 269 0.70 23.31 -20.10
CA PRO A 269 0.99 22.17 -19.24
C PRO A 269 0.61 22.46 -17.77
N PHE A 270 -0.29 21.66 -17.25
CA PHE A 270 -0.69 21.63 -15.84
C PHE A 270 0.46 21.19 -14.96
N ILE A 271 0.93 22.06 -14.08
CA ILE A 271 1.67 21.67 -12.87
C ILE A 271 0.66 21.57 -11.73
N GLY A 272 0.63 20.38 -11.11
CA GLY A 272 -0.33 19.83 -10.21
C GLY A 272 -0.89 20.74 -9.11
N GLY A 273 -2.23 20.78 -9.05
CA GLY A 273 -2.99 21.17 -7.90
C GLY A 273 -3.69 19.95 -7.30
N PHE A 274 -3.45 19.67 -6.02
CA PHE A 274 -4.22 18.71 -5.25
C PHE A 274 -5.64 19.21 -5.08
N GLY A 275 -6.60 18.51 -5.70
CA GLY A 275 -8.02 18.79 -5.55
C GLY A 275 -8.79 17.48 -5.42
N GLY A 276 -9.52 17.32 -4.30
CA GLY A 276 -10.30 16.16 -3.95
C GLY A 276 -11.41 15.82 -4.96
N GLY A 277 -11.54 14.55 -5.29
CA GLY A 277 -12.60 13.95 -6.09
C GLY A 277 -13.52 13.11 -5.22
N SER A 278 -14.76 13.53 -5.12
CA SER A 278 -15.91 12.83 -4.54
C SER A 278 -16.28 11.65 -5.42
N PHE A 279 -16.39 10.43 -4.85
CA PHE A 279 -16.95 9.28 -5.54
C PHE A 279 -18.34 8.97 -5.01
N GLY A 280 -19.28 8.96 -5.92
CA GLY A 280 -20.68 8.69 -5.72
C GLY A 280 -20.97 7.22 -5.44
N SER A 281 -21.98 7.02 -4.63
CA SER A 281 -22.65 5.80 -4.22
C SER A 281 -23.33 5.09 -5.39
N GLY A 282 -23.20 3.76 -5.44
CA GLY A 282 -24.01 2.86 -6.25
C GLY A 282 -24.36 1.60 -5.47
N GLY A 283 -25.63 1.44 -5.13
CA GLY A 283 -26.16 0.34 -4.34
C GLY A 283 -26.48 -0.89 -5.21
N GLY A 284 -26.69 -2.03 -4.56
CA GLY A 284 -27.30 -3.23 -5.16
C GLY A 284 -27.17 -4.51 -4.34
N GLY A 285 -28.27 -4.95 -3.76
CA GLY A 285 -28.82 -6.29 -3.83
C GLY A 285 -28.21 -7.40 -2.97
N GLY A 286 -28.99 -7.81 -1.93
CA GLY A 286 -28.66 -8.92 -1.05
C GLY A 286 -29.03 -10.30 -1.59
N PHE A 287 -28.37 -11.32 -1.03
CA PHE A 287 -28.88 -12.70 -0.94
C PHE A 287 -28.51 -13.29 0.43
N SER A 288 -29.46 -13.93 1.04
CA SER A 288 -29.38 -14.53 2.38
C SER A 288 -29.00 -16.01 2.32
N GLY A 289 -28.28 -16.46 3.33
CA GLY A 289 -28.18 -17.87 3.68
C GLY A 289 -26.76 -18.31 4.05
N GLY A 290 -26.49 -18.43 5.35
CA GLY A 290 -25.31 -19.06 5.91
C GLY A 290 -25.21 -18.77 7.40
N SER A 291 -24.63 -19.63 8.23
CA SER A 291 -24.59 -19.51 9.70
C SER A 291 -23.63 -18.45 10.25
N PHE A 292 -22.95 -17.70 9.40
CA PHE A 292 -22.37 -16.40 9.72
C PHE A 292 -23.45 -15.35 9.59
N GLY A 293 -23.36 -14.29 10.38
CA GLY A 293 -24.40 -13.28 10.54
C GLY A 293 -24.68 -12.38 9.34
N GLY A 294 -24.06 -12.63 8.17
CA GLY A 294 -24.35 -11.92 6.91
C GLY A 294 -23.81 -10.50 6.84
N GLY A 295 -22.60 -10.27 7.34
CA GLY A 295 -21.89 -9.01 7.19
C GLY A 295 -21.57 -8.65 5.75
N SER A 296 -21.49 -7.35 5.43
CA SER A 296 -21.06 -6.85 4.13
C SER A 296 -19.61 -6.35 4.19
N GLY A 297 -18.84 -6.61 3.14
CA GLY A 297 -17.47 -6.13 2.98
C GLY A 297 -17.40 -5.09 1.87
N GLY A 298 -16.73 -3.98 2.13
CA GLY A 298 -16.63 -2.85 1.21
C GLY A 298 -15.38 -2.79 0.36
N GLY A 299 -14.60 -3.86 0.34
CA GLY A 299 -13.36 -3.89 -0.41
C GLY A 299 -12.14 -3.47 0.38
N GLY A 300 -12.24 -3.38 1.72
CA GLY A 300 -11.09 -3.23 2.61
C GLY A 300 -10.30 -4.53 2.71
N GLY A 301 -8.99 -4.38 2.93
CA GLY A 301 -8.08 -5.51 3.12
C GLY A 301 -6.74 -5.30 2.41
N ALA A 302 -5.77 -6.12 2.77
CA ALA A 302 -4.45 -6.05 2.15
C ALA A 302 -3.98 -7.42 1.71
N GLY A 303 -3.30 -7.47 0.58
CA GLY A 303 -2.64 -8.65 0.07
C GLY A 303 -1.14 -8.46 -0.08
N SER A 304 -0.38 -9.53 0.13
CA SER A 304 1.05 -9.55 -0.10
C SER A 304 1.42 -10.81 -0.85
N ARG A 305 2.30 -10.66 -1.85
CA ARG A 305 3.01 -11.78 -2.48
C ARG A 305 4.43 -11.83 -1.94
N PHE A 306 5.01 -13.01 -1.79
CA PHE A 306 6.29 -13.22 -1.13
C PHE A 306 7.16 -14.26 -1.83
#